data_b129dd93edf7b13c4190e8ee882bb987
#
_entry.id   b129dd93edf7b13c4190e8ee882bb987
#
_cell.length_a   1.000
_cell.length_b   1.000
_cell.length_c   1.000
_cell.angle_alpha   90.00
_cell.angle_beta   90.00
_cell.angle_gamma   90.00
#
_symmetry.space_group_name_H-M   'P 1'
#
loop_
_entity.id
_entity.type
_entity.pdbx_description
1 polymer ?
#
loop_
_entity_poly.entity_id
_entity_poly.type
_entity_poly.pdbx_seq_one_letter_code
_entity_poly.pdbx_strand_id
1 'polypeptide(L)'
;QRYGGFKLAFTNHMVFVYATQGSTEENEWYKNKARFDAETFWYRGNGSIDIIPDTDFTPEKYSERNVIIYGNADNNLAWKQLLGNCPVQVKNGSIAFGDRVFDCESLGAFFIYPRPDSQTASVGVVAGSGTEGMKALYPNDYFSGITGFPDLLIFDVDWIKENLGSVIVSGFFGNDWSISQGDFVY
;
A
#
# COMPACT_ATOMS: atom_id res chain seq x y z
N GLN A 1 5.48 -18.33 8.05
CA GLN A 1 4.10 -17.83 8.25
C GLN A 1 4.17 -16.34 8.59
N ARG A 2 3.42 -15.50 7.86
CA ARG A 2 3.39 -14.04 8.06
C ARG A 2 2.13 -13.72 8.84
N TYR A 3 2.24 -12.86 9.84
CA TYR A 3 1.13 -12.45 10.69
C TYR A 3 1.08 -10.94 10.84
N GLY A 4 -0.09 -10.44 11.17
CA GLY A 4 -0.35 -9.04 11.50
C GLY A 4 -0.72 -8.22 10.30
N GLY A 5 -1.38 -7.10 10.57
CA GLY A 5 -1.95 -6.22 9.58
C GLY A 5 -0.93 -5.40 8.79
N PHE A 6 -1.43 -4.46 8.01
CA PHE A 6 -0.66 -3.57 7.14
C PHE A 6 0.59 -2.96 7.79
N LYS A 7 0.54 -2.67 9.09
CA LYS A 7 1.68 -2.09 9.84
C LYS A 7 2.94 -2.95 9.82
N LEU A 8 2.82 -4.27 9.66
CA LEU A 8 3.99 -5.15 9.57
C LEU A 8 4.81 -4.93 8.29
N ALA A 9 4.24 -4.34 7.27
CA ALA A 9 4.99 -3.95 6.08
C ALA A 9 6.13 -2.97 6.43
N PHE A 10 5.96 -2.14 7.47
CA PHE A 10 6.94 -1.15 7.92
C PHE A 10 7.99 -1.71 8.90
N THR A 11 8.32 -2.98 8.74
CA THR A 11 9.38 -3.69 9.47
C THR A 11 10.41 -4.27 8.50
N ASN A 12 11.32 -5.12 8.99
CA ASN A 12 12.24 -5.88 8.17
C ASN A 12 13.09 -5.02 7.20
N HIS A 13 13.64 -3.92 7.74
CA HIS A 13 14.53 -3.01 7.00
C HIS A 13 13.93 -2.58 5.64
N MET A 14 12.67 -2.11 5.67
CA MET A 14 11.89 -1.77 4.49
C MET A 14 12.56 -0.74 3.57
N VAL A 15 12.17 -0.75 2.30
CA VAL A 15 12.49 0.25 1.29
C VAL A 15 11.19 0.85 0.74
N PHE A 16 11.16 2.15 0.54
CA PHE A 16 10.04 2.88 -0.07
C PHE A 16 10.29 3.08 -1.55
N VAL A 17 9.35 2.63 -2.38
CA VAL A 17 9.44 2.67 -3.85
C VAL A 17 8.30 3.53 -4.38
N TYR A 18 8.61 4.76 -4.80
CA TYR A 18 7.58 5.67 -5.31
C TYR A 18 7.45 5.62 -6.83
N ALA A 19 6.23 5.86 -7.30
CA ALA A 19 5.85 5.86 -8.71
C ALA A 19 6.53 6.99 -9.50
N THR A 20 6.90 6.68 -10.76
CA THR A 20 7.45 7.65 -11.71
C THR A 20 6.78 7.62 -13.10
N GLN A 21 5.80 6.74 -13.31
CA GLN A 21 5.18 6.54 -14.62
C GLN A 21 3.82 7.24 -14.78
N GLY A 22 3.35 7.92 -13.75
CA GLY A 22 2.14 8.74 -13.80
C GLY A 22 2.37 10.14 -14.37
N SER A 23 1.40 11.02 -14.22
CA SER A 23 1.57 12.44 -14.49
C SER A 23 2.62 13.06 -13.55
N THR A 24 3.13 14.24 -13.90
CA THR A 24 4.09 14.96 -13.05
C THR A 24 3.50 15.19 -11.63
N GLU A 25 2.22 15.53 -11.54
CA GLU A 25 1.53 15.77 -10.26
C GLU A 25 1.45 14.50 -9.44
N GLU A 26 1.06 13.37 -10.02
CA GLU A 26 0.99 12.07 -9.33
C GLU A 26 2.38 11.64 -8.83
N ASN A 27 3.40 11.74 -9.69
CA ASN A 27 4.76 11.33 -9.34
C ASN A 27 5.33 12.18 -8.19
N GLU A 28 5.12 13.50 -8.21
CA GLU A 28 5.51 14.40 -7.13
C GLU A 28 4.73 14.10 -5.84
N TRP A 29 3.45 13.81 -5.94
CA TRP A 29 2.63 13.49 -4.79
C TRP A 29 3.11 12.22 -4.09
N TYR A 30 3.30 11.11 -4.83
CA TYR A 30 3.77 9.85 -4.26
C TYR A 30 5.19 9.96 -3.68
N LYS A 31 6.08 10.69 -4.35
CA LYS A 31 7.41 10.98 -3.81
C LYS A 31 7.34 11.76 -2.48
N ASN A 32 6.49 12.78 -2.43
CA ASN A 32 6.32 13.60 -1.22
C ASN A 32 5.64 12.80 -0.11
N LYS A 33 4.67 11.93 -0.42
CA LYS A 33 4.04 11.03 0.55
C LYS A 33 5.06 10.04 1.12
N ALA A 34 5.88 9.41 0.28
CA ALA A 34 6.94 8.52 0.74
C ALA A 34 7.95 9.25 1.66
N ARG A 35 8.32 10.49 1.32
CA ARG A 35 9.18 11.31 2.20
C ARG A 35 8.51 11.66 3.52
N PHE A 36 7.27 12.10 3.50
CA PHE A 36 6.51 12.43 4.71
C PHE A 36 6.40 11.23 5.66
N ASP A 37 6.15 10.05 5.10
CA ASP A 37 6.08 8.80 5.88
C ASP A 37 7.44 8.41 6.44
N ALA A 38 8.52 8.54 5.67
CA ALA A 38 9.87 8.26 6.15
C ALA A 38 10.32 9.24 7.25
N GLU A 39 10.00 10.52 7.11
CA GLU A 39 10.26 11.53 8.14
C GLU A 39 9.46 11.26 9.42
N THR A 40 8.19 10.84 9.28
CA THR A 40 7.36 10.43 10.42
C THR A 40 7.92 9.20 11.12
N PHE A 41 8.35 8.19 10.35
CA PHE A 41 8.96 6.98 10.89
C PHE A 41 10.30 7.29 11.60
N TRP A 42 11.14 8.14 11.01
CA TRP A 42 12.37 8.59 11.65
C TRP A 42 12.10 9.28 12.99
N TYR A 43 11.13 10.16 13.03
CA TYR A 43 10.78 10.90 14.24
C TYR A 43 10.16 10.01 15.33
N ARG A 44 9.29 9.07 14.95
CA ARG A 44 8.56 8.20 15.91
C ARG A 44 9.29 6.90 16.21
N GLY A 45 9.95 6.31 15.22
CA GLY A 45 10.60 5.00 15.31
C GLY A 45 12.12 5.05 15.38
N ASN A 46 12.73 6.24 15.30
CA ASN A 46 14.18 6.45 15.29
C ASN A 46 14.92 5.58 14.26
N GLY A 47 14.33 5.39 13.09
CA GLY A 47 14.89 4.59 12.00
C GLY A 47 14.98 5.36 10.69
N SER A 48 16.00 5.12 9.87
CA SER A 48 16.11 5.65 8.52
C SER A 48 15.58 4.67 7.49
N ILE A 49 15.01 5.18 6.39
CA ILE A 49 14.42 4.39 5.32
C ILE A 49 15.02 4.83 3.99
N ASP A 50 15.39 3.86 3.14
CA ASP A 50 15.74 4.15 1.76
C ASP A 50 14.47 4.50 0.98
N ILE A 51 14.48 5.64 0.29
CA ILE A 51 13.40 6.09 -0.60
C ILE A 51 13.98 6.13 -2.01
N ILE A 52 13.42 5.35 -2.91
CA ILE A 52 13.90 5.22 -4.28
C ILE A 52 12.76 5.38 -5.29
N PRO A 53 13.02 5.88 -6.51
CA PRO A 53 12.08 5.78 -7.60
C PRO A 53 11.91 4.31 -8.04
N ASP A 54 10.77 3.98 -8.61
CA ASP A 54 10.47 2.63 -9.12
C ASP A 54 11.43 2.17 -10.24
N THR A 55 12.02 3.11 -10.96
CA THR A 55 13.07 2.86 -11.97
C THR A 55 14.36 2.28 -11.39
N ASP A 56 14.66 2.53 -10.13
CA ASP A 56 15.88 2.07 -9.45
C ASP A 56 15.67 0.79 -8.63
N PHE A 57 14.42 0.30 -8.59
CA PHE A 57 14.09 -0.91 -7.87
C PHE A 57 14.43 -2.16 -8.67
N THR A 58 15.20 -3.05 -8.07
CA THR A 58 15.38 -4.43 -8.53
C THR A 58 15.26 -5.39 -7.32
N PRO A 59 14.60 -6.55 -7.46
CA PRO A 59 14.42 -7.49 -6.35
C PRO A 59 15.73 -7.94 -5.72
N GLU A 60 16.76 -8.16 -6.54
CA GLU A 60 18.06 -8.66 -6.11
C GLU A 60 18.78 -7.67 -5.18
N LYS A 61 18.70 -6.37 -5.51
CA LYS A 61 19.31 -5.29 -4.72
C LYS A 61 18.68 -5.14 -3.34
N TYR A 62 17.39 -5.44 -3.24
CA TYR A 62 16.61 -5.31 -2.01
C TYR A 62 16.04 -6.66 -1.54
N SER A 63 16.80 -7.74 -1.79
CA SER A 63 16.42 -9.09 -1.38
C SER A 63 16.14 -9.15 0.13
N GLU A 64 15.13 -9.95 0.52
CA GLU A 64 14.71 -10.16 1.91
C GLU A 64 14.23 -8.91 2.68
N ARG A 65 14.17 -7.73 2.05
CA ARG A 65 13.61 -6.51 2.64
C ARG A 65 12.11 -6.39 2.31
N ASN A 66 11.35 -5.84 3.23
CA ASN A 66 9.99 -5.39 2.90
C ASN A 66 10.04 -4.24 1.91
N VAL A 67 9.05 -4.18 1.03
CA VAL A 67 8.93 -3.11 0.03
C VAL A 67 7.61 -2.39 0.26
N ILE A 68 7.64 -1.06 0.38
CA ILE A 68 6.42 -0.26 0.41
C ILE A 68 6.28 0.44 -0.93
N ILE A 69 5.24 0.09 -1.67
CA ILE A 69 4.90 0.71 -2.95
C ILE A 69 4.03 1.95 -2.70
N TYR A 70 4.49 3.09 -3.17
CA TYR A 70 3.73 4.33 -3.28
C TYR A 70 3.36 4.54 -4.74
N GLY A 71 2.11 4.26 -5.08
CA GLY A 71 1.60 4.26 -6.45
C GLY A 71 0.71 3.06 -6.72
N ASN A 72 0.14 3.02 -7.92
CA ASN A 72 -0.74 1.96 -8.39
C ASN A 72 -0.16 1.17 -9.57
N ALA A 73 -0.91 0.21 -10.11
CA ALA A 73 -0.46 -0.67 -11.18
C ALA A 73 -0.13 0.04 -12.50
N ASP A 74 -0.69 1.23 -12.72
CA ASP A 74 -0.49 1.98 -13.97
C ASP A 74 0.67 2.97 -13.88
N ASN A 75 1.10 3.35 -12.66
CA ASN A 75 2.11 4.38 -12.49
C ASN A 75 3.37 3.95 -11.73
N ASN A 76 3.43 2.71 -11.19
CA ASN A 76 4.60 2.18 -10.49
C ASN A 76 5.13 0.89 -11.15
N LEU A 77 6.35 0.93 -11.68
CA LEU A 77 6.98 -0.18 -12.41
C LEU A 77 7.18 -1.45 -11.55
N ALA A 78 7.38 -1.29 -10.25
CA ALA A 78 7.58 -2.43 -9.35
C ALA A 78 6.28 -3.23 -9.12
N TRP A 79 5.10 -2.63 -9.40
CA TRP A 79 3.81 -3.26 -9.13
C TRP A 79 3.66 -4.62 -9.80
N LYS A 80 3.87 -4.69 -11.10
CA LYS A 80 3.69 -5.93 -11.88
C LYS A 80 4.55 -7.07 -11.35
N GLN A 81 5.78 -6.76 -10.97
CA GLN A 81 6.75 -7.75 -10.50
C GLN A 81 6.41 -8.26 -9.10
N LEU A 82 5.97 -7.36 -8.21
CA LEU A 82 5.73 -7.68 -6.80
C LEU A 82 4.28 -8.11 -6.52
N LEU A 83 3.32 -7.58 -7.28
CA LEU A 83 1.87 -7.72 -7.01
C LEU A 83 1.08 -8.20 -8.23
N GLY A 84 1.72 -8.69 -9.29
CA GLY A 84 1.02 -9.13 -10.50
C GLY A 84 0.00 -10.26 -10.26
N ASN A 85 0.23 -11.09 -9.23
CA ASN A 85 -0.68 -12.18 -8.83
C ASN A 85 -1.47 -11.84 -7.54
N CYS A 86 -1.39 -10.61 -7.04
CA CYS A 86 -2.18 -10.20 -5.88
C CYS A 86 -3.66 -10.10 -6.26
N PRO A 87 -4.59 -10.63 -5.45
CA PRO A 87 -6.02 -10.54 -5.73
C PRO A 87 -6.58 -9.11 -5.56
N VAL A 88 -5.76 -8.16 -5.11
CA VAL A 88 -6.09 -6.74 -5.02
C VAL A 88 -5.26 -5.98 -6.04
N GLN A 89 -5.93 -5.30 -6.97
CA GLN A 89 -5.30 -4.51 -8.02
C GLN A 89 -5.84 -3.08 -7.98
N VAL A 90 -4.97 -2.12 -7.73
CA VAL A 90 -5.31 -0.69 -7.79
C VAL A 90 -4.84 -0.15 -9.14
N LYS A 91 -5.74 0.47 -9.89
CA LYS A 91 -5.50 1.09 -11.18
C LYS A 91 -6.09 2.49 -11.23
N ASN A 92 -5.72 3.25 -12.23
CA ASN A 92 -6.39 4.52 -12.50
C ASN A 92 -7.87 4.24 -12.82
N GLY A 93 -8.77 4.89 -12.05
CA GLY A 93 -10.22 4.77 -12.18
C GLY A 93 -10.84 3.60 -11.42
N SER A 94 -10.08 2.63 -10.88
CA SER A 94 -10.71 1.46 -10.24
C SER A 94 -9.82 0.72 -9.25
N ILE A 95 -10.48 -0.03 -8.34
CA ILE A 95 -9.82 -1.04 -7.49
C ILE A 95 -10.53 -2.37 -7.67
N ALA A 96 -9.78 -3.42 -8.05
CA ALA A 96 -10.26 -4.78 -8.05
C ALA A 96 -9.94 -5.47 -6.72
N PHE A 97 -10.92 -6.21 -6.18
CA PHE A 97 -10.82 -7.05 -4.99
C PHE A 97 -11.42 -8.43 -5.30
N GLY A 98 -10.56 -9.37 -5.67
CA GLY A 98 -11.01 -10.65 -6.24
C GLY A 98 -11.82 -10.43 -7.51
N ASP A 99 -13.05 -10.97 -7.54
CA ASP A 99 -13.97 -10.85 -8.66
C ASP A 99 -14.79 -9.53 -8.65
N ARG A 100 -14.63 -8.70 -7.64
CA ARG A 100 -15.33 -7.42 -7.52
C ARG A 100 -14.46 -6.30 -8.06
N VAL A 101 -15.10 -5.33 -8.72
CA VAL A 101 -14.44 -4.11 -9.18
C VAL A 101 -15.21 -2.91 -8.68
N PHE A 102 -14.50 -1.97 -8.07
CA PHE A 102 -15.02 -0.69 -7.63
C PHE A 102 -14.52 0.39 -8.60
N ASP A 103 -15.38 0.81 -9.51
CA ASP A 103 -15.07 1.82 -10.53
C ASP A 103 -15.25 3.21 -9.92
N CYS A 104 -14.19 3.81 -9.44
CA CYS A 104 -14.16 5.12 -8.82
C CYS A 104 -12.72 5.66 -8.74
N GLU A 105 -12.52 6.96 -9.00
CA GLU A 105 -11.22 7.64 -8.92
C GLU A 105 -10.89 8.19 -7.52
N SER A 106 -11.85 8.15 -6.59
CA SER A 106 -11.70 8.69 -5.23
C SER A 106 -11.22 7.68 -4.19
N LEU A 107 -10.91 6.42 -4.62
CA LEU A 107 -10.56 5.35 -3.70
C LEU A 107 -9.09 5.34 -3.32
N GLY A 108 -8.83 5.19 -2.02
CA GLY A 108 -7.52 4.86 -1.47
C GLY A 108 -7.46 3.41 -0.99
N ALA A 109 -6.27 2.84 -1.01
CA ALA A 109 -6.02 1.51 -0.48
C ALA A 109 -4.72 1.45 0.33
N PHE A 110 -4.80 0.81 1.49
CA PHE A 110 -3.66 0.34 2.27
C PHE A 110 -3.76 -1.17 2.39
N PHE A 111 -2.73 -1.90 2.01
CA PHE A 111 -2.70 -3.34 2.24
C PHE A 111 -1.29 -3.92 2.31
N ILE A 112 -1.19 -5.11 2.89
CA ILE A 112 0.03 -5.92 2.92
C ILE A 112 -0.19 -7.20 2.13
N TYR A 113 0.84 -7.63 1.40
CA TYR A 113 0.82 -8.89 0.67
C TYR A 113 2.21 -9.56 0.70
N PRO A 114 2.32 -10.90 0.55
CA PRO A 114 3.62 -11.56 0.45
C PRO A 114 4.45 -11.08 -0.72
N ARG A 115 5.72 -10.86 -0.51
CA ARG A 115 6.67 -10.71 -1.62
C ARG A 115 6.86 -12.04 -2.35
N PRO A 116 6.68 -12.09 -3.68
CA PRO A 116 6.70 -13.37 -4.42
C PRO A 116 8.09 -14.02 -4.47
N ASP A 117 9.15 -13.23 -4.33
CA ASP A 117 10.55 -13.64 -4.39
C ASP A 117 11.20 -13.86 -3.01
N SER A 118 10.42 -13.84 -1.92
CA SER A 118 10.93 -14.02 -0.55
C SER A 118 9.97 -14.88 0.30
N GLN A 119 10.56 -15.64 1.22
CA GLN A 119 9.80 -16.44 2.20
C GLN A 119 9.38 -15.62 3.44
N THR A 120 10.02 -14.49 3.69
CA THR A 120 9.87 -13.70 4.90
C THR A 120 9.41 -12.27 4.65
N ALA A 121 9.80 -11.67 3.53
CA ALA A 121 9.50 -10.29 3.21
C ALA A 121 8.08 -10.11 2.68
N SER A 122 7.55 -8.91 2.86
CA SER A 122 6.22 -8.49 2.45
C SER A 122 6.26 -7.24 1.58
N VAL A 123 5.17 -7.01 0.86
CA VAL A 123 4.90 -5.77 0.13
C VAL A 123 3.82 -5.02 0.87
N GLY A 124 4.07 -3.78 1.27
CA GLY A 124 3.05 -2.84 1.70
C GLY A 124 2.64 -1.96 0.52
N VAL A 125 1.39 -1.55 0.48
CA VAL A 125 0.86 -0.70 -0.59
C VAL A 125 0.18 0.53 -0.02
N VAL A 126 0.52 1.67 -0.60
CA VAL A 126 -0.10 2.99 -0.39
C VAL A 126 -0.49 3.50 -1.77
N ALA A 127 -1.73 3.24 -2.19
CA ALA A 127 -2.17 3.47 -3.57
C ALA A 127 -3.54 4.12 -3.64
N GLY A 128 -3.71 5.06 -4.59
CA GLY A 128 -5.00 5.65 -4.94
C GLY A 128 -5.40 5.30 -6.36
N SER A 129 -6.71 5.26 -6.63
CA SER A 129 -7.28 5.01 -7.95
C SER A 129 -7.40 6.29 -8.81
N GLY A 130 -6.93 7.42 -8.32
CA GLY A 130 -6.92 8.71 -8.98
C GLY A 130 -6.52 9.81 -8.02
N THR A 131 -6.54 11.06 -8.46
CA THR A 131 -6.06 12.21 -7.68
C THR A 131 -6.80 12.37 -6.33
N GLU A 132 -8.11 12.17 -6.30
CA GLU A 132 -8.87 12.25 -5.05
C GLU A 132 -8.54 11.06 -4.14
N GLY A 133 -8.41 9.85 -4.68
CA GLY A 133 -7.97 8.67 -3.93
C GLY A 133 -6.55 8.85 -3.34
N MET A 134 -5.63 9.49 -4.07
CA MET A 134 -4.31 9.85 -3.54
C MET A 134 -4.42 10.78 -2.33
N LYS A 135 -5.29 11.80 -2.37
CA LYS A 135 -5.50 12.71 -1.23
C LYS A 135 -5.99 11.98 0.01
N ALA A 136 -6.81 10.95 -0.17
CA ALA A 136 -7.30 10.11 0.92
C ALA A 136 -6.19 9.34 1.65
N LEU A 137 -5.03 9.13 1.02
CA LEU A 137 -3.87 8.45 1.60
C LEU A 137 -3.00 9.33 2.51
N TYR A 138 -3.32 10.63 2.67
CA TYR A 138 -2.51 11.55 3.46
C TYR A 138 -2.30 11.11 4.92
N PRO A 139 -3.32 10.60 5.65
CA PRO A 139 -3.11 10.12 7.02
C PRO A 139 -2.09 8.99 7.09
N ASN A 140 -1.30 8.96 8.17
CA ASN A 140 -0.30 7.94 8.42
C ASN A 140 -0.39 7.33 9.83
N ASP A 141 -1.61 7.11 10.29
CA ASP A 141 -1.89 6.52 11.60
C ASP A 141 -1.36 5.09 11.76
N TYR A 142 -0.97 4.46 10.64
CA TYR A 142 -0.24 3.20 10.68
C TYR A 142 1.12 3.29 11.40
N PHE A 143 1.65 4.47 11.65
CA PHE A 143 2.80 4.70 12.53
C PHE A 143 2.42 4.99 13.99
N SER A 144 1.13 5.04 14.32
CA SER A 144 0.67 5.18 15.69
C SER A 144 0.69 3.84 16.42
N GLY A 145 1.26 3.79 17.63
CA GLY A 145 1.33 2.56 18.41
C GLY A 145 -0.03 2.03 18.90
N ILE A 146 -1.03 2.90 18.99
CA ILE A 146 -2.36 2.58 19.54
C ILE A 146 -3.42 2.25 18.48
N THR A 147 -3.14 2.51 17.20
CA THR A 147 -4.09 2.24 16.11
C THR A 147 -3.83 0.84 15.52
N GLY A 148 -4.85 -0.03 15.50
CA GLY A 148 -4.82 -1.29 14.75
C GLY A 148 -5.06 -1.03 13.27
N PHE A 149 -4.45 -1.86 12.41
CA PHE A 149 -4.72 -1.87 10.96
C PHE A 149 -4.98 -3.31 10.52
N PRO A 150 -6.01 -3.55 9.70
CA PRO A 150 -6.21 -4.84 9.03
C PRO A 150 -5.12 -5.10 7.98
N ASP A 151 -5.17 -6.26 7.33
CA ASP A 151 -4.29 -6.55 6.19
C ASP A 151 -4.63 -5.68 4.98
N LEU A 152 -5.91 -5.40 4.78
CA LEU A 152 -6.45 -4.59 3.70
C LEU A 152 -7.48 -3.58 4.21
N LEU A 153 -7.35 -2.36 3.70
CA LEU A 153 -8.33 -1.30 3.86
C LEU A 153 -8.52 -0.61 2.50
N ILE A 154 -9.74 -0.60 1.98
CA ILE A 154 -10.17 0.21 0.83
C ILE A 154 -11.19 1.21 1.32
N PHE A 155 -11.01 2.48 0.98
CA PHE A 155 -11.83 3.57 1.48
C PHE A 155 -11.98 4.68 0.43
N ASP A 156 -13.06 5.45 0.55
CA ASP A 156 -13.28 6.64 -0.25
C ASP A 156 -12.62 7.88 0.40
N VAL A 157 -12.37 8.93 -0.39
CA VAL A 157 -11.80 10.20 0.09
C VAL A 157 -12.61 10.83 1.23
N ASP A 158 -13.91 10.58 1.29
CA ASP A 158 -14.79 11.11 2.32
C ASP A 158 -14.52 10.53 3.72
N TRP A 159 -13.75 9.44 3.82
CA TRP A 159 -13.34 8.88 5.10
C TRP A 159 -12.59 9.88 5.99
N ILE A 160 -11.92 10.85 5.37
CA ILE A 160 -11.23 11.95 6.07
C ILE A 160 -12.23 12.83 6.82
N LYS A 161 -13.48 12.93 6.31
CA LYS A 161 -14.56 13.76 6.90
C LYS A 161 -15.53 12.94 7.74
N GLU A 162 -15.87 11.74 7.28
CA GLU A 162 -16.97 10.92 7.78
C GLU A 162 -16.53 9.71 8.62
N ASN A 163 -15.21 9.53 8.83
CA ASN A 163 -14.63 8.41 9.57
C ASN A 163 -14.98 7.05 8.93
N LEU A 164 -15.44 6.10 9.76
CA LEU A 164 -15.68 4.70 9.33
C LEU A 164 -16.79 4.53 8.29
N GLY A 165 -17.64 5.54 8.06
CA GLY A 165 -18.75 5.47 7.09
C GLY A 165 -18.30 5.35 5.62
N SER A 166 -17.05 5.67 5.32
CA SER A 166 -16.49 5.65 3.96
C SER A 166 -15.50 4.51 3.72
N VAL A 167 -15.43 3.54 4.62
CA VAL A 167 -14.68 2.28 4.42
C VAL A 167 -15.51 1.35 3.54
N ILE A 168 -14.94 0.95 2.40
CA ILE A 168 -15.59 0.08 1.41
C ILE A 168 -15.27 -1.39 1.67
N VAL A 169 -13.99 -1.71 1.93
CA VAL A 169 -13.52 -3.04 2.28
C VAL A 169 -12.53 -2.94 3.42
N SER A 170 -12.68 -3.79 4.42
CA SER A 170 -11.71 -3.92 5.51
C SER A 170 -11.62 -5.37 5.95
N GLY A 171 -10.42 -5.88 6.19
CA GLY A 171 -10.27 -7.23 6.72
C GLY A 171 -8.89 -7.84 6.59
N PHE A 172 -8.87 -9.16 6.74
CA PHE A 172 -7.67 -9.96 6.80
C PHE A 172 -7.71 -11.07 5.75
N PHE A 173 -6.60 -11.27 5.05
CA PHE A 173 -6.45 -12.42 4.15
C PHE A 173 -6.42 -13.73 4.93
N GLY A 174 -6.80 -14.81 4.27
CA GLY A 174 -6.62 -16.15 4.82
C GLY A 174 -5.14 -16.51 5.06
N ASN A 175 -4.90 -17.61 5.75
CA ASN A 175 -3.52 -18.09 5.97
C ASN A 175 -2.77 -18.42 4.67
N ASP A 176 -3.48 -18.62 3.58
CA ASP A 176 -2.98 -18.81 2.22
C ASP A 176 -2.89 -17.50 1.41
N TRP A 177 -3.18 -16.36 2.05
CA TRP A 177 -3.26 -15.04 1.44
C TRP A 177 -4.36 -14.88 0.37
N SER A 178 -5.35 -15.78 0.38
CA SER A 178 -6.54 -15.64 -0.47
C SER A 178 -7.61 -14.76 0.20
N ILE A 179 -8.49 -14.20 -0.64
CA ILE A 179 -9.70 -13.51 -0.18
C ILE A 179 -10.73 -14.54 0.30
N SER A 180 -10.83 -15.70 -0.38
CA SER A 180 -11.86 -16.71 -0.11
C SER A 180 -11.74 -17.37 1.26
N GLN A 181 -10.54 -17.42 1.83
CA GLN A 181 -10.27 -17.93 3.19
C GLN A 181 -10.05 -16.79 4.20
N GLY A 182 -10.23 -15.55 3.76
CA GLY A 182 -10.09 -14.36 4.58
C GLY A 182 -11.36 -13.99 5.34
N ASP A 183 -11.24 -12.97 6.17
CA ASP A 183 -12.36 -12.35 6.89
C ASP A 183 -12.41 -10.87 6.52
N PHE A 184 -13.39 -10.50 5.68
CA PHE A 184 -13.57 -9.17 5.13
C PHE A 184 -14.99 -8.66 5.34
N VAL A 185 -15.09 -7.38 5.68
CA VAL A 185 -16.35 -6.61 5.71
C VAL A 185 -16.36 -5.67 4.51
N TYR A 186 -17.50 -5.60 3.78
CA TYR A 186 -17.74 -4.76 2.60
C TYR A 186 -19.22 -4.54 2.32
#